data_2d89f468bcf1e1f70403c91c83806405
#
_entry.id   2d89f468bcf1e1f70403c91c83806405
#
_cell.length_a   1.000
_cell.length_b   1.000
_cell.length_c   1.000
_cell.angle_alpha   90.00
_cell.angle_beta   90.00
_cell.angle_gamma   90.00
#
_symmetry.space_group_name_H-M   'P 1'
#
loop_
_entity.id
_entity.type
_entity.pdbx_description
1 polymer ?
#
loop_
_entity_poly.entity_id
_entity_poly.type
_entity_poly.pdbx_seq_one_letter_code
_entity_poly.pdbx_strand_id
1 'polypeptide(L)'
;TGELFNLNAEDVASTAAIALGADKMIVLSDGIRIEDKEQRLLRELSPQEAGRLLGEERFTDSAVERQLTAAYHAASNGVARAHLLDASEDGALLKELFTRDGCGTMVTRETYETLRGARIDDVGGILELLEPLEQNGVLVRRSRELLENEIQRFVIIERDGMVIACAALYPFAADHTGELACVAVHPHYRNSERGLQMLRYLERRAREQGLKTLFVLTTHTAHWFREQGFDPAGVEALPEQRQQLYNWQRNSKVFVKRL
;
A
#
# COMPACT_ATOMS: atom_id res chain seq x y z
N THR A 1 32.83 -15.31 37.31
CA THR A 1 32.99 -13.87 37.11
C THR A 1 31.73 -13.20 37.64
N GLY A 2 31.81 -12.35 38.65
CA GLY A 2 30.69 -11.69 39.29
C GLY A 2 30.44 -10.29 38.71
N GLU A 3 30.59 -10.10 37.40
CA GLU A 3 30.37 -8.85 36.72
C GLU A 3 28.87 -8.60 36.54
N LEU A 4 28.41 -7.39 36.89
CA LEU A 4 27.04 -6.97 36.71
C LEU A 4 26.96 -6.17 35.40
N PHE A 5 26.03 -6.56 34.53
CA PHE A 5 25.71 -5.86 33.28
C PHE A 5 24.33 -5.22 33.40
N ASN A 6 24.24 -3.98 32.98
CA ASN A 6 22.95 -3.29 32.81
C ASN A 6 22.51 -3.47 31.36
N LEU A 7 21.43 -4.20 31.13
CA LEU A 7 20.87 -4.49 29.80
C LEU A 7 19.49 -3.87 29.68
N ASN A 8 19.18 -3.35 28.49
CA ASN A 8 17.84 -2.93 28.18
C ASN A 8 16.92 -4.14 27.97
N ALA A 9 15.69 -4.04 28.45
CA ALA A 9 14.72 -5.15 28.31
C ALA A 9 14.43 -5.47 26.84
N GLU A 10 14.41 -4.46 25.98
CA GLU A 10 14.18 -4.57 24.55
C GLU A 10 15.28 -5.36 23.84
N ASP A 11 16.55 -5.12 24.20
CA ASP A 11 17.71 -5.84 23.64
C ASP A 11 17.68 -7.31 24.06
N VAL A 12 17.35 -7.58 25.31
CA VAL A 12 17.19 -8.95 25.83
C VAL A 12 16.04 -9.66 25.13
N ALA A 13 14.89 -9.00 24.98
CA ALA A 13 13.72 -9.57 24.32
C ALA A 13 13.97 -9.91 22.86
N SER A 14 14.57 -9.01 22.09
CA SER A 14 14.91 -9.24 20.68
C SER A 14 15.91 -10.37 20.50
N THR A 15 16.98 -10.37 21.31
CA THR A 15 18.02 -11.42 21.28
C THR A 15 17.43 -12.78 21.66
N ALA A 16 16.59 -12.85 22.69
CA ALA A 16 15.94 -14.08 23.11
C ALA A 16 14.96 -14.58 22.03
N ALA A 17 14.15 -13.71 21.43
CA ALA A 17 13.23 -14.08 20.36
C ALA A 17 13.97 -14.67 19.15
N ILE A 18 15.09 -14.08 18.76
CA ILE A 18 15.96 -14.57 17.66
C ILE A 18 16.53 -15.94 18.03
N ALA A 19 17.11 -16.07 19.22
CA ALA A 19 17.75 -17.32 19.66
C ALA A 19 16.77 -18.49 19.79
N LEU A 20 15.51 -18.20 20.15
CA LEU A 20 14.44 -19.19 20.25
C LEU A 20 13.79 -19.51 18.90
N GLY A 21 14.10 -18.76 17.83
CA GLY A 21 13.39 -18.89 16.56
C GLY A 21 11.90 -18.57 16.70
N ALA A 22 11.55 -17.55 17.49
CA ALA A 22 10.16 -17.21 17.77
C ALA A 22 9.44 -16.74 16.50
N ASP A 23 8.20 -17.19 16.29
CA ASP A 23 7.34 -16.68 15.21
C ASP A 23 6.96 -15.24 15.45
N LYS A 24 6.73 -14.88 16.71
CA LYS A 24 6.29 -13.54 17.10
C LYS A 24 7.06 -13.03 18.30
N MET A 25 7.41 -11.76 18.27
CA MET A 25 7.84 -10.97 19.43
C MET A 25 6.79 -9.89 19.67
N ILE A 26 6.34 -9.74 20.91
CA ILE A 26 5.36 -8.70 21.26
C ILE A 26 5.99 -7.83 22.34
N VAL A 27 6.11 -6.53 22.05
CA VAL A 27 6.50 -5.50 23.00
C VAL A 27 5.25 -4.77 23.43
N LEU A 28 4.96 -4.80 24.72
CA LEU A 28 3.82 -4.13 25.33
C LEU A 28 4.35 -3.05 26.27
N SER A 29 4.11 -1.79 25.99
CA SER A 29 4.64 -0.65 26.76
C SER A 29 3.71 0.55 26.63
N ASP A 30 3.62 1.36 27.69
CA ASP A 30 2.76 2.54 27.70
C ASP A 30 3.20 3.56 26.66
N GLY A 31 2.25 4.08 25.91
CA GLY A 31 2.44 5.18 24.97
C GLY A 31 3.22 4.85 23.69
N ILE A 32 3.42 3.57 23.36
CA ILE A 32 4.06 3.20 22.10
C ILE A 32 3.15 3.54 20.92
N ARG A 33 3.55 4.50 20.11
CA ARG A 33 2.91 4.84 18.85
C ARG A 33 3.97 5.19 17.81
N ILE A 34 4.05 4.38 16.76
CA ILE A 34 4.88 4.69 15.61
C ILE A 34 3.99 5.37 14.56
N GLU A 35 4.20 6.66 14.37
CA GLU A 35 3.33 7.50 13.55
C GLU A 35 4.07 8.07 12.34
N ASP A 36 3.34 8.39 11.28
CA ASP A 36 3.86 9.13 10.14
C ASP A 36 3.97 10.66 10.45
N LYS A 37 4.33 11.46 9.45
CA LYS A 37 4.46 12.92 9.59
C LYS A 37 3.11 13.61 9.84
N GLU A 38 2.01 12.96 9.51
CA GLU A 38 0.63 13.41 9.69
C GLU A 38 -0.02 12.82 10.97
N GLN A 39 0.79 12.26 11.90
CA GLN A 39 0.35 11.67 13.18
C GLN A 39 -0.61 10.48 13.01
N ARG A 40 -0.49 9.73 11.92
CA ARG A 40 -1.25 8.50 11.71
C ARG A 40 -0.41 7.30 12.09
N LEU A 41 -1.01 6.34 12.81
CA LEU A 41 -0.36 5.09 13.20
C LEU A 41 0.12 4.31 11.97
N LEU A 42 1.39 3.99 11.92
CA LEU A 42 1.99 3.07 10.96
C LEU A 42 1.76 1.64 11.43
N ARG A 43 0.73 0.99 10.89
CA ARG A 43 0.31 -0.34 11.35
C ARG A 43 1.24 -1.47 10.96
N GLU A 44 1.92 -1.31 9.84
CA GLU A 44 2.83 -2.32 9.30
C GLU A 44 4.05 -1.65 8.68
N LEU A 45 5.21 -2.19 8.99
CA LEU A 45 6.50 -1.76 8.47
C LEU A 45 7.29 -2.98 8.01
N SER A 46 7.91 -2.87 6.84
CA SER A 46 9.02 -3.76 6.50
C SER A 46 10.26 -3.43 7.36
N PRO A 47 11.20 -4.35 7.54
CA PRO A 47 12.47 -4.03 8.20
C PRO A 47 13.22 -2.86 7.55
N GLN A 48 13.13 -2.73 6.21
CA GLN A 48 13.75 -1.62 5.48
C GLN A 48 13.11 -0.27 5.84
N GLU A 49 11.78 -0.22 5.93
CA GLU A 49 11.04 0.98 6.35
C GLU A 49 11.33 1.35 7.80
N ALA A 50 11.34 0.36 8.71
CA ALA A 50 11.68 0.57 10.11
C ALA A 50 13.12 1.11 10.25
N GLY A 51 14.10 0.53 9.52
CA GLY A 51 15.48 1.01 9.50
C GLY A 51 15.61 2.44 8.94
N ARG A 52 14.83 2.79 7.92
CA ARG A 52 14.80 4.18 7.39
C ARG A 52 14.24 5.16 8.43
N LEU A 53 13.13 4.81 9.08
CA LEU A 53 12.53 5.65 10.13
C LEU A 53 13.49 5.90 11.29
N LEU A 54 14.24 4.88 11.70
CA LEU A 54 15.29 5.01 12.73
C LEU A 54 16.43 5.94 12.29
N GLY A 55 16.79 5.94 11.01
CA GLY A 55 17.84 6.82 10.45
C GLY A 55 17.40 8.30 10.27
N GLU A 56 16.11 8.61 10.34
CA GLU A 56 15.59 9.98 10.18
C GLU A 56 15.66 10.82 11.48
N GLU A 57 16.21 10.31 12.58
CA GLU A 57 16.32 10.99 13.90
C GLU A 57 15.01 11.67 14.37
N ARG A 58 13.86 11.07 14.01
CA ARG A 58 12.55 11.70 14.24
C ARG A 58 11.91 11.36 15.58
N PHE A 59 12.49 10.44 16.33
CA PHE A 59 11.93 10.05 17.63
C PHE A 59 12.46 10.97 18.73
N THR A 60 11.56 11.75 19.32
CA THR A 60 11.87 12.57 20.51
C THR A 60 11.89 11.72 21.78
N ASP A 61 11.17 10.58 21.77
CA ASP A 61 11.15 9.62 22.86
C ASP A 61 12.13 8.47 22.57
N SER A 62 13.20 8.41 23.35
CA SER A 62 14.22 7.37 23.27
C SER A 62 13.68 5.97 23.62
N ALA A 63 12.53 5.85 24.32
CA ALA A 63 11.91 4.57 24.60
C ALA A 63 11.26 4.00 23.34
N VAL A 64 10.49 4.81 22.60
CA VAL A 64 9.86 4.41 21.32
C VAL A 64 10.93 4.01 20.29
N GLU A 65 12.03 4.78 20.23
CA GLU A 65 13.17 4.46 19.35
C GLU A 65 13.80 3.09 19.69
N ARG A 66 14.08 2.82 20.98
CA ARG A 66 14.63 1.53 21.42
C ARG A 66 13.70 0.37 21.09
N GLN A 67 12.40 0.55 21.30
CA GLN A 67 11.39 -0.48 21.01
C GLN A 67 11.31 -0.77 19.50
N LEU A 68 11.31 0.26 18.66
CA LEU A 68 11.34 0.10 17.21
C LEU A 68 12.66 -0.55 16.76
N THR A 69 13.79 -0.18 17.39
CA THR A 69 15.11 -0.82 17.13
C THR A 69 15.07 -2.30 17.45
N ALA A 70 14.50 -2.70 18.59
CA ALA A 70 14.37 -4.11 18.96
C ALA A 70 13.46 -4.88 17.99
N ALA A 71 12.34 -4.29 17.56
CA ALA A 71 11.44 -4.88 16.58
C ALA A 71 12.13 -5.04 15.21
N TYR A 72 12.83 -3.99 14.75
CA TYR A 72 13.66 -4.02 13.55
C TYR A 72 14.72 -5.13 13.61
N HIS A 73 15.45 -5.21 14.73
CA HIS A 73 16.51 -6.21 14.94
C HIS A 73 15.92 -7.63 14.91
N ALA A 74 14.85 -7.88 15.64
CA ALA A 74 14.16 -9.17 15.69
C ALA A 74 13.69 -9.60 14.30
N ALA A 75 12.93 -8.73 13.60
CA ALA A 75 12.43 -9.04 12.27
C ALA A 75 13.54 -9.19 11.23
N SER A 76 14.65 -8.43 11.36
CA SER A 76 15.82 -8.55 10.48
C SER A 76 16.58 -9.85 10.67
N ASN A 77 16.47 -10.50 11.83
CA ASN A 77 17.23 -11.68 12.18
C ASN A 77 16.40 -12.96 12.36
N GLY A 78 15.21 -13.03 11.74
CA GLY A 78 14.49 -14.29 11.58
C GLY A 78 13.18 -14.41 12.36
N VAL A 79 12.85 -13.47 13.25
CA VAL A 79 11.52 -13.41 13.84
C VAL A 79 10.54 -12.97 12.75
N ALA A 80 9.49 -13.75 12.48
CA ALA A 80 8.57 -13.47 11.39
C ALA A 80 7.83 -12.14 11.60
N ARG A 81 7.44 -11.85 12.85
CA ARG A 81 6.64 -10.67 13.22
C ARG A 81 7.08 -10.10 14.56
N ALA A 82 7.32 -8.79 14.61
CA ALA A 82 7.56 -8.08 15.85
C ALA A 82 6.49 -7.00 16.02
N HIS A 83 5.67 -7.12 17.06
CA HIS A 83 4.54 -6.23 17.35
C HIS A 83 4.90 -5.25 18.46
N LEU A 84 4.55 -3.99 18.25
CA LEU A 84 4.70 -2.90 19.21
C LEU A 84 3.30 -2.42 19.60
N LEU A 85 2.90 -2.65 20.85
CA LEU A 85 1.55 -2.39 21.35
C LEU A 85 1.54 -1.41 22.50
N ASP A 86 0.58 -0.49 22.49
CA ASP A 86 0.32 0.40 23.60
C ASP A 86 -0.40 -0.35 24.74
N ALA A 87 0.27 -0.50 25.87
CA ALA A 87 -0.26 -1.19 27.04
C ALA A 87 -1.43 -0.43 27.70
N SER A 88 -1.55 0.87 27.45
CA SER A 88 -2.66 1.68 27.95
C SER A 88 -3.98 1.41 27.22
N GLU A 89 -3.93 0.80 26.04
CA GLU A 89 -5.12 0.43 25.28
C GLU A 89 -5.75 -0.86 25.82
N ASP A 90 -7.01 -0.79 26.28
CA ASP A 90 -7.70 -1.97 26.80
C ASP A 90 -7.90 -3.03 25.72
N GLY A 91 -7.46 -4.25 26.05
CA GLY A 91 -7.51 -5.39 25.14
C GLY A 91 -6.55 -5.32 23.95
N ALA A 92 -5.50 -4.49 23.98
CA ALA A 92 -4.53 -4.32 22.88
C ALA A 92 -4.01 -5.64 22.35
N LEU A 93 -3.59 -6.56 23.23
CA LEU A 93 -3.06 -7.86 22.81
C LEU A 93 -4.13 -8.71 22.07
N LEU A 94 -5.36 -8.70 22.54
CA LEU A 94 -6.45 -9.43 21.88
C LEU A 94 -6.81 -8.80 20.54
N LYS A 95 -6.88 -7.48 20.47
CA LYS A 95 -7.14 -6.77 19.22
C LYS A 95 -6.06 -7.08 18.19
N GLU A 96 -4.79 -7.01 18.59
CA GLU A 96 -3.66 -7.26 17.70
C GLU A 96 -3.65 -8.69 17.16
N LEU A 97 -3.91 -9.67 18.00
CA LEU A 97 -3.76 -11.08 17.61
C LEU A 97 -5.01 -11.66 16.95
N PHE A 98 -6.20 -11.11 17.20
CA PHE A 98 -7.47 -11.69 16.76
C PHE A 98 -8.31 -10.79 15.84
N THR A 99 -7.83 -9.59 15.52
CA THR A 99 -8.45 -8.75 14.47
C THR A 99 -7.52 -8.61 13.28
N ARG A 100 -8.10 -8.33 12.11
CA ARG A 100 -7.34 -8.21 10.85
C ARG A 100 -6.34 -7.05 10.88
N ASP A 101 -6.76 -5.91 11.40
CA ASP A 101 -5.98 -4.67 11.30
C ASP A 101 -5.12 -4.41 12.53
N GLY A 102 -5.30 -5.18 13.60
CA GLY A 102 -4.62 -4.96 14.85
C GLY A 102 -4.87 -3.58 15.46
N CYS A 103 -4.08 -3.19 16.44
CA CYS A 103 -4.12 -1.85 17.05
C CYS A 103 -2.73 -1.20 17.18
N GLY A 104 -1.67 -1.98 17.01
CA GLY A 104 -0.29 -1.55 17.16
C GLY A 104 0.45 -1.36 15.82
N THR A 105 1.77 -1.37 15.93
CA THR A 105 2.69 -1.42 14.79
C THR A 105 3.34 -2.78 14.71
N MET A 106 3.28 -3.42 13.56
CA MET A 106 3.95 -4.69 13.28
C MET A 106 5.14 -4.47 12.35
N VAL A 107 6.32 -4.95 12.73
CA VAL A 107 7.48 -5.04 11.83
C VAL A 107 7.59 -6.47 11.33
N THR A 108 7.50 -6.68 10.01
CA THR A 108 7.48 -8.02 9.41
C THR A 108 8.20 -8.06 8.07
N ARG A 109 8.85 -9.20 7.79
CA ARG A 109 9.39 -9.51 6.44
C ARG A 109 8.34 -10.11 5.52
N GLU A 110 7.31 -10.70 6.07
CA GLU A 110 6.24 -11.31 5.31
C GLU A 110 5.30 -10.22 4.82
N THR A 111 5.34 -9.95 3.53
CA THR A 111 4.30 -9.15 2.90
C THR A 111 3.08 -10.04 2.72
N TYR A 112 2.06 -9.86 3.55
CA TYR A 112 0.75 -10.51 3.36
C TYR A 112 0.03 -10.00 2.11
N GLU A 113 0.69 -9.16 1.37
CA GLU A 113 0.16 -8.51 0.20
C GLU A 113 0.73 -9.14 -1.06
N THR A 114 -0.16 -9.53 -1.96
CA THR A 114 0.20 -10.05 -3.26
C THR A 114 -0.29 -9.10 -4.35
N LEU A 115 0.65 -8.53 -5.11
CA LEU A 115 0.35 -7.78 -6.33
C LEU A 115 0.31 -8.76 -7.51
N ARG A 116 -0.86 -8.92 -8.10
CA ARG A 116 -1.10 -9.87 -9.20
C ARG A 116 -2.18 -9.39 -10.17
N GLY A 117 -2.27 -10.03 -11.33
CA GLY A 117 -3.43 -9.91 -12.20
C GLY A 117 -4.70 -10.37 -11.49
N ALA A 118 -5.80 -9.66 -11.73
CA ALA A 118 -7.09 -10.01 -11.17
C ALA A 118 -7.68 -11.26 -11.84
N ARG A 119 -8.51 -11.98 -11.10
CA ARG A 119 -9.26 -13.17 -11.52
C ARG A 119 -10.75 -12.94 -11.33
N ILE A 120 -11.58 -13.81 -11.88
CA ILE A 120 -13.04 -13.72 -11.78
C ILE A 120 -13.52 -13.66 -10.33
N ASP A 121 -12.87 -14.40 -9.44
CA ASP A 121 -13.20 -14.43 -8.02
C ASP A 121 -12.94 -13.08 -7.30
N ASP A 122 -12.09 -12.22 -7.87
CA ASP A 122 -11.77 -10.90 -7.31
C ASP A 122 -12.81 -9.83 -7.63
N VAL A 123 -13.75 -10.10 -8.55
CA VAL A 123 -14.74 -9.10 -9.01
C VAL A 123 -15.55 -8.52 -7.85
N GLY A 124 -15.95 -9.37 -6.88
CA GLY A 124 -16.65 -8.90 -5.67
C GLY A 124 -15.85 -7.88 -4.89
N GLY A 125 -14.60 -8.20 -4.56
CA GLY A 125 -13.71 -7.30 -3.81
C GLY A 125 -13.34 -6.03 -4.58
N ILE A 126 -13.20 -6.11 -5.91
CA ILE A 126 -12.98 -4.92 -6.75
C ILE A 126 -14.21 -4.00 -6.70
N LEU A 127 -15.43 -4.54 -6.80
CA LEU A 127 -16.66 -3.75 -6.71
C LEU A 127 -16.78 -3.07 -5.35
N GLU A 128 -16.57 -3.79 -4.25
CA GLU A 128 -16.59 -3.23 -2.90
C GLU A 128 -15.60 -2.07 -2.74
N LEU A 129 -14.41 -2.21 -3.32
CA LEU A 129 -13.38 -1.17 -3.28
C LEU A 129 -13.74 0.06 -4.12
N LEU A 130 -14.38 -0.12 -5.28
CA LEU A 130 -14.73 0.96 -6.21
C LEU A 130 -16.03 1.67 -5.84
N GLU A 131 -17.00 0.98 -5.23
CA GLU A 131 -18.33 1.51 -4.94
C GLU A 131 -18.32 2.88 -4.22
N PRO A 132 -17.57 3.10 -3.15
CA PRO A 132 -17.52 4.41 -2.49
C PRO A 132 -16.99 5.52 -3.40
N LEU A 133 -16.05 5.19 -4.30
CA LEU A 133 -15.47 6.15 -5.26
C LEU A 133 -16.44 6.46 -6.40
N GLU A 134 -17.25 5.51 -6.80
CA GLU A 134 -18.33 5.68 -7.78
C GLU A 134 -19.47 6.54 -7.22
N GLN A 135 -19.89 6.27 -5.98
CA GLN A 135 -20.91 7.05 -5.27
C GLN A 135 -20.51 8.52 -5.09
N ASN A 136 -19.23 8.78 -4.84
CA ASN A 136 -18.67 10.13 -4.71
C ASN A 136 -18.30 10.78 -6.07
N GLY A 137 -18.63 10.15 -7.20
CA GLY A 137 -18.33 10.67 -8.53
C GLY A 137 -16.85 10.70 -8.92
N VAL A 138 -15.98 10.09 -8.11
CA VAL A 138 -14.53 10.00 -8.39
C VAL A 138 -14.25 9.03 -9.53
N LEU A 139 -14.99 7.93 -9.60
CA LEU A 139 -14.91 6.94 -10.68
C LEU A 139 -16.25 6.83 -11.43
N VAL A 140 -16.18 6.36 -12.66
CA VAL A 140 -17.37 6.01 -13.47
C VAL A 140 -17.86 4.65 -13.02
N ARG A 141 -19.16 4.54 -12.79
CA ARG A 141 -19.80 3.29 -12.38
C ARG A 141 -19.61 2.20 -13.43
N ARG A 142 -19.28 1.02 -12.96
CA ARG A 142 -19.14 -0.20 -13.79
C ARG A 142 -20.07 -1.28 -13.31
N SER A 143 -20.73 -1.96 -14.27
CA SER A 143 -21.51 -3.15 -13.93
C SER A 143 -20.60 -4.33 -13.61
N ARG A 144 -21.11 -5.27 -12.84
CA ARG A 144 -20.44 -6.53 -12.55
C ARG A 144 -20.07 -7.27 -13.84
N GLU A 145 -21.01 -7.37 -14.78
CA GLU A 145 -20.82 -8.01 -16.08
C GLU A 145 -19.66 -7.39 -16.88
N LEU A 146 -19.54 -6.05 -16.86
CA LEU A 146 -18.44 -5.37 -17.53
C LEU A 146 -17.10 -5.72 -16.89
N LEU A 147 -17.04 -5.75 -15.55
CA LEU A 147 -15.82 -6.13 -14.83
C LEU A 147 -15.44 -7.59 -15.09
N GLU A 148 -16.39 -8.50 -15.11
CA GLU A 148 -16.16 -9.91 -15.43
C GLU A 148 -15.57 -10.08 -16.84
N ASN A 149 -16.11 -9.36 -17.83
CA ASN A 149 -15.60 -9.37 -19.20
C ASN A 149 -14.20 -8.76 -19.37
N GLU A 150 -13.87 -7.78 -18.53
CA GLU A 150 -12.61 -7.02 -18.62
C GLU A 150 -11.60 -7.37 -17.52
N ILE A 151 -11.86 -8.40 -16.72
CA ILE A 151 -11.08 -8.74 -15.53
C ILE A 151 -9.57 -8.87 -15.79
N GLN A 152 -9.21 -9.38 -16.96
CA GLN A 152 -7.80 -9.53 -17.37
C GLN A 152 -7.04 -8.21 -17.52
N ARG A 153 -7.76 -7.08 -17.62
CA ARG A 153 -7.16 -5.73 -17.65
C ARG A 153 -6.78 -5.24 -16.27
N PHE A 154 -7.38 -5.83 -15.23
CA PHE A 154 -7.20 -5.42 -13.85
C PHE A 154 -6.00 -6.09 -13.20
N VAL A 155 -5.37 -5.33 -12.30
CA VAL A 155 -4.40 -5.80 -11.33
C VAL A 155 -4.90 -5.42 -9.94
N ILE A 156 -4.58 -6.24 -8.97
CA ILE A 156 -4.98 -6.02 -7.58
C ILE A 156 -3.79 -6.18 -6.64
N ILE A 157 -3.88 -5.55 -5.49
CA ILE A 157 -3.14 -5.95 -4.30
C ILE A 157 -4.15 -6.62 -3.39
N GLU A 158 -3.89 -7.88 -3.09
CA GLU A 158 -4.66 -8.71 -2.17
C GLU A 158 -3.93 -8.81 -0.83
N ARG A 159 -4.67 -8.72 0.25
CA ARG A 159 -4.20 -9.00 1.62
C ARG A 159 -5.24 -9.85 2.33
N ASP A 160 -4.84 -11.05 2.79
CA ASP A 160 -5.72 -11.97 3.52
C ASP A 160 -7.10 -12.19 2.89
N GLY A 161 -7.12 -12.39 1.56
CA GLY A 161 -8.34 -12.59 0.78
C GLY A 161 -9.16 -11.32 0.50
N MET A 162 -8.69 -10.14 0.92
CA MET A 162 -9.34 -8.86 0.63
C MET A 162 -8.59 -8.09 -0.45
N VAL A 163 -9.30 -7.56 -1.44
CA VAL A 163 -8.75 -6.61 -2.42
C VAL A 163 -8.58 -5.24 -1.75
N ILE A 164 -7.33 -4.85 -1.47
CA ILE A 164 -7.01 -3.58 -0.82
C ILE A 164 -6.61 -2.48 -1.80
N ALA A 165 -6.26 -2.85 -3.03
CA ALA A 165 -6.01 -1.90 -4.10
C ALA A 165 -6.30 -2.55 -5.44
N CYS A 166 -6.73 -1.75 -6.42
CA CYS A 166 -6.89 -2.19 -7.81
C CYS A 166 -6.53 -1.08 -8.80
N ALA A 167 -6.18 -1.47 -10.02
CA ALA A 167 -6.03 -0.60 -11.17
C ALA A 167 -6.24 -1.39 -12.45
N ALA A 168 -6.57 -0.73 -13.55
CA ALA A 168 -6.75 -1.36 -14.86
C ALA A 168 -5.90 -0.68 -15.94
N LEU A 169 -5.44 -1.47 -16.91
CA LEU A 169 -4.75 -1.01 -18.11
C LEU A 169 -5.59 -1.33 -19.35
N TYR A 170 -6.01 -0.30 -20.06
CA TYR A 170 -6.74 -0.40 -21.32
C TYR A 170 -5.80 -0.05 -22.48
N PRO A 171 -5.34 -1.04 -23.26
CA PRO A 171 -4.42 -0.80 -24.36
C PRO A 171 -5.15 -0.26 -25.60
N PHE A 172 -4.59 0.75 -26.24
CA PHE A 172 -4.90 1.27 -27.57
C PHE A 172 -3.70 0.94 -28.48
N ALA A 173 -3.65 -0.28 -28.95
CA ALA A 173 -2.49 -0.84 -29.63
C ALA A 173 -2.13 -0.07 -30.91
N ALA A 174 -3.11 0.41 -31.67
CA ALA A 174 -2.90 1.19 -32.89
C ALA A 174 -2.13 2.50 -32.61
N ASP A 175 -2.35 3.11 -31.45
CA ASP A 175 -1.71 4.36 -31.04
C ASP A 175 -0.50 4.14 -30.14
N HIS A 176 -0.12 2.90 -29.87
CA HIS A 176 0.92 2.52 -28.89
C HIS A 176 0.72 3.17 -27.50
N THR A 177 -0.52 3.34 -27.09
CA THR A 177 -0.91 4.08 -25.88
C THR A 177 -1.78 3.22 -24.99
N GLY A 178 -1.73 3.43 -23.66
CA GLY A 178 -2.56 2.75 -22.68
C GLY A 178 -3.25 3.70 -21.70
N GLU A 179 -4.52 3.46 -21.39
CA GLU A 179 -5.23 4.18 -20.32
C GLU A 179 -5.06 3.44 -18.99
N LEU A 180 -4.60 4.17 -17.98
CA LEU A 180 -4.70 3.73 -16.59
C LEU A 180 -6.04 4.17 -16.02
N ALA A 181 -6.85 3.22 -15.62
CA ALA A 181 -8.18 3.47 -15.08
C ALA A 181 -8.39 2.74 -13.75
N CYS A 182 -9.45 3.07 -13.03
CA CYS A 182 -9.85 2.43 -11.77
C CYS A 182 -8.75 2.35 -10.73
N VAL A 183 -7.83 3.32 -10.71
CA VAL A 183 -6.76 3.34 -9.69
C VAL A 183 -7.38 3.67 -8.35
N ALA A 184 -7.44 2.68 -7.47
CA ALA A 184 -8.05 2.78 -6.16
C ALA A 184 -7.19 2.08 -5.11
N VAL A 185 -7.09 2.69 -3.93
CA VAL A 185 -6.50 2.09 -2.72
C VAL A 185 -7.47 2.26 -1.58
N HIS A 186 -7.73 1.19 -0.85
CA HIS A 186 -8.64 1.19 0.29
C HIS A 186 -8.20 2.24 1.32
N PRO A 187 -9.12 3.02 1.91
CA PRO A 187 -8.79 4.16 2.78
C PRO A 187 -7.80 3.84 3.90
N HIS A 188 -7.92 2.69 4.55
CA HIS A 188 -7.04 2.27 5.64
C HIS A 188 -5.63 1.87 5.17
N TYR A 189 -5.44 1.67 3.86
CA TYR A 189 -4.18 1.23 3.27
C TYR A 189 -3.54 2.30 2.38
N ARG A 190 -4.05 3.55 2.41
CA ARG A 190 -3.46 4.70 1.73
C ARG A 190 -2.15 5.14 2.40
N ASN A 191 -1.42 6.04 1.72
CA ASN A 191 -0.16 6.63 2.19
C ASN A 191 1.00 5.64 2.38
N SER A 192 0.94 4.57 1.64
CA SER A 192 2.03 3.61 1.47
C SER A 192 2.41 3.54 -0.01
N GLU A 193 3.48 2.83 -0.31
CA GLU A 193 3.98 2.67 -1.69
C GLU A 193 3.08 1.83 -2.61
N ARG A 194 1.91 1.36 -2.15
CA ARG A 194 1.02 0.46 -2.90
C ARG A 194 0.58 1.04 -4.26
N GLY A 195 0.19 2.30 -4.29
CA GLY A 195 -0.14 2.98 -5.54
C GLY A 195 1.04 3.00 -6.52
N LEU A 196 2.23 3.28 -6.01
CA LEU A 196 3.47 3.28 -6.79
C LEU A 196 3.85 1.87 -7.26
N GLN A 197 3.71 0.86 -6.42
CA GLN A 197 3.95 -0.54 -6.80
C GLN A 197 3.03 -0.99 -7.94
N MET A 198 1.73 -0.68 -7.85
CA MET A 198 0.77 -0.96 -8.94
C MET A 198 1.13 -0.21 -10.21
N LEU A 199 1.48 1.08 -10.11
CA LEU A 199 1.88 1.87 -11.27
C LEU A 199 3.11 1.26 -11.96
N ARG A 200 4.16 0.93 -11.21
CA ARG A 200 5.37 0.27 -11.76
C ARG A 200 5.06 -1.08 -12.41
N TYR A 201 4.15 -1.85 -11.81
CA TYR A 201 3.70 -3.11 -12.39
C TYR A 201 2.98 -2.88 -13.73
N LEU A 202 2.08 -1.91 -13.80
CA LEU A 202 1.34 -1.57 -15.02
C LEU A 202 2.22 -0.94 -16.09
N GLU A 203 3.21 -0.13 -15.73
CA GLU A 203 4.21 0.40 -16.67
C GLU A 203 5.02 -0.72 -17.32
N ARG A 204 5.49 -1.70 -16.53
CA ARG A 204 6.17 -2.87 -17.06
C ARG A 204 5.27 -3.65 -18.02
N ARG A 205 4.05 -3.95 -17.60
CA ARG A 205 3.05 -4.65 -18.42
C ARG A 205 2.73 -3.90 -19.71
N ALA A 206 2.65 -2.58 -19.67
CA ALA A 206 2.44 -1.74 -20.84
C ALA A 206 3.61 -1.84 -21.82
N ARG A 207 4.86 -1.77 -21.35
CA ARG A 207 6.06 -1.97 -22.18
C ARG A 207 6.09 -3.36 -22.82
N GLU A 208 5.75 -4.40 -22.06
CA GLU A 208 5.64 -5.79 -22.56
C GLU A 208 4.60 -5.92 -23.69
N GLN A 209 3.56 -5.09 -23.67
CA GLN A 209 2.53 -5.01 -24.73
C GLN A 209 2.92 -4.05 -25.88
N GLY A 210 4.12 -3.48 -25.88
CA GLY A 210 4.59 -2.56 -26.93
C GLY A 210 4.00 -1.15 -26.87
N LEU A 211 3.38 -0.79 -25.74
CA LEU A 211 2.88 0.56 -25.50
C LEU A 211 4.07 1.50 -25.18
N LYS A 212 4.01 2.73 -25.68
CA LYS A 212 5.06 3.75 -25.51
C LYS A 212 4.61 4.89 -24.60
N THR A 213 3.31 5.01 -24.39
CA THR A 213 2.70 6.12 -23.65
C THR A 213 1.58 5.60 -22.77
N LEU A 214 1.49 6.12 -21.56
CA LEU A 214 0.34 5.94 -20.67
C LEU A 214 -0.39 7.26 -20.49
N PHE A 215 -1.70 7.19 -20.38
CA PHE A 215 -2.49 8.35 -19.97
C PHE A 215 -3.48 7.98 -18.86
N VAL A 216 -3.93 8.99 -18.14
CA VAL A 216 -4.93 8.87 -17.09
C VAL A 216 -5.91 10.04 -17.18
N LEU A 217 -7.16 9.76 -16.87
CA LEU A 217 -8.23 10.75 -16.74
C LEU A 217 -8.63 10.83 -15.26
N THR A 218 -8.35 11.96 -14.62
CA THR A 218 -8.62 12.14 -13.18
C THR A 218 -9.30 13.47 -12.88
N THR A 219 -10.15 13.47 -11.84
CA THR A 219 -10.77 14.67 -11.28
C THR A 219 -10.13 15.10 -9.96
N HIS A 220 -9.48 14.18 -9.23
CA HIS A 220 -9.02 14.43 -7.85
C HIS A 220 -7.53 14.17 -7.60
N THR A 221 -6.92 13.18 -8.24
CA THR A 221 -5.56 12.69 -7.93
C THR A 221 -4.47 13.28 -8.81
N ALA A 222 -4.68 14.46 -9.39
CA ALA A 222 -3.76 15.12 -10.31
C ALA A 222 -2.34 15.30 -9.74
N HIS A 223 -2.23 15.67 -8.47
CA HIS A 223 -0.94 15.89 -7.80
C HIS A 223 -0.10 14.62 -7.76
N TRP A 224 -0.70 13.52 -7.31
CA TRP A 224 -0.02 12.24 -7.22
C TRP A 224 0.52 11.76 -8.59
N PHE A 225 -0.29 11.87 -9.65
CA PHE A 225 0.17 11.48 -10.99
C PHE A 225 1.34 12.35 -11.48
N ARG A 226 1.33 13.65 -11.17
CA ARG A 226 2.47 14.53 -11.50
C ARG A 226 3.75 14.11 -10.78
N GLU A 227 3.67 13.76 -9.50
CA GLU A 227 4.80 13.23 -8.73
C GLU A 227 5.34 11.92 -9.33
N GLN A 228 4.48 11.15 -10.01
CA GLN A 228 4.87 9.94 -10.70
C GLN A 228 5.32 10.16 -12.15
N GLY A 229 5.57 11.40 -12.55
CA GLY A 229 6.12 11.77 -13.86
C GLY A 229 5.09 11.80 -14.99
N PHE A 230 3.82 12.05 -14.68
CA PHE A 230 2.80 12.34 -15.67
C PHE A 230 2.68 13.85 -15.88
N ASP A 231 2.75 14.29 -17.12
CA ASP A 231 2.58 15.68 -17.50
C ASP A 231 1.13 15.99 -17.86
N PRO A 232 0.64 17.20 -17.56
CA PRO A 232 -0.68 17.64 -18.00
C PRO A 232 -0.75 17.68 -19.53
N ALA A 233 -1.87 17.23 -20.08
CA ALA A 233 -2.13 17.25 -21.52
C ALA A 233 -3.59 17.62 -21.80
N GLY A 234 -3.90 17.97 -23.03
CA GLY A 234 -5.26 18.18 -23.49
C GLY A 234 -5.92 16.89 -24.00
N VAL A 235 -7.21 16.99 -24.30
CA VAL A 235 -8.01 15.85 -24.82
C VAL A 235 -7.48 15.38 -26.17
N GLU A 236 -6.84 16.25 -26.94
CA GLU A 236 -6.19 15.95 -28.23
C GLU A 236 -5.00 14.97 -28.12
N ALA A 237 -4.45 14.80 -26.93
CA ALA A 237 -3.39 13.81 -26.68
C ALA A 237 -3.91 12.38 -26.50
N LEU A 238 -5.22 12.20 -26.41
CA LEU A 238 -5.86 10.89 -26.28
C LEU A 238 -5.97 10.19 -27.64
N PRO A 239 -6.00 8.85 -27.69
CA PRO A 239 -6.42 8.11 -28.88
C PRO A 239 -7.80 8.56 -29.39
N GLU A 240 -7.99 8.58 -30.71
CA GLU A 240 -9.22 9.09 -31.33
C GLU A 240 -10.48 8.41 -30.77
N GLN A 241 -10.42 7.09 -30.62
CA GLN A 241 -11.52 6.32 -30.01
C GLN A 241 -11.86 6.80 -28.59
N ARG A 242 -10.84 7.23 -27.83
CA ARG A 242 -11.03 7.68 -26.45
C ARG A 242 -11.50 9.12 -26.38
N GLN A 243 -11.10 9.97 -27.34
CA GLN A 243 -11.61 11.34 -27.49
C GLN A 243 -13.12 11.36 -27.71
N GLN A 244 -13.63 10.47 -28.57
CA GLN A 244 -15.07 10.35 -28.87
C GLN A 244 -15.90 9.96 -27.61
N LEU A 245 -15.28 9.24 -26.67
CA LEU A 245 -15.91 8.81 -25.42
C LEU A 245 -15.60 9.76 -24.24
N TYR A 246 -14.98 10.91 -24.51
CA TYR A 246 -14.64 11.84 -23.44
C TYR A 246 -15.90 12.51 -22.88
N ASN A 247 -16.08 12.39 -21.55
CA ASN A 247 -17.21 12.99 -20.86
C ASN A 247 -16.90 14.44 -20.46
N TRP A 248 -17.36 15.38 -21.27
CA TRP A 248 -17.19 16.82 -21.06
C TRP A 248 -17.85 17.36 -19.80
N GLN A 249 -18.95 16.75 -19.36
CA GLN A 249 -19.63 17.18 -18.12
C GLN A 249 -18.78 16.85 -16.88
N ARG A 250 -18.08 15.74 -16.93
CA ARG A 250 -17.19 15.33 -15.85
C ARG A 250 -15.89 16.14 -15.81
N ASN A 251 -15.47 16.69 -16.93
CA ASN A 251 -14.28 17.53 -17.09
C ASN A 251 -13.02 16.95 -16.41
N SER A 252 -12.76 15.67 -16.64
CA SER A 252 -11.56 15.01 -16.12
C SER A 252 -10.30 15.59 -16.76
N LYS A 253 -9.29 15.89 -15.94
CA LYS A 253 -7.99 16.34 -16.44
C LYS A 253 -7.25 15.17 -17.05
N VAL A 254 -6.58 15.42 -18.17
CA VAL A 254 -5.75 14.44 -18.87
C VAL A 254 -4.31 14.60 -18.42
N PHE A 255 -3.65 13.50 -18.11
CA PHE A 255 -2.21 13.44 -17.85
C PHE A 255 -1.60 12.33 -18.66
N VAL A 256 -0.39 12.53 -19.17
CA VAL A 256 0.32 11.62 -20.08
C VAL A 256 1.72 11.37 -19.56
N LYS A 257 2.20 10.12 -19.68
CA LYS A 257 3.58 9.73 -19.36
C LYS A 257 4.15 8.88 -20.48
N ARG A 258 5.34 9.22 -20.93
CA ARG A 258 6.14 8.36 -21.84
C ARG A 258 6.81 7.26 -21.01
N LEU A 259 6.79 6.03 -21.52
CA LEU A 259 7.33 4.83 -20.88
C LEU A 259 8.81 4.60 -21.21
#